data_b7139439a51c80b76bc336af6f80158a
#
_entry.id   b7139439a51c80b76bc336af6f80158a
#
_cell.length_a   1.000
_cell.length_b   1.000
_cell.length_c   1.000
_cell.angle_alpha   90.00
_cell.angle_beta   90.00
_cell.angle_gamma   90.00
#
_symmetry.space_group_name_H-M   'P 1'
#
loop_
_entity.id
_entity.type
_entity.pdbx_description
1 polymer ?
#
loop_
_entity_poly.entity_id
_entity_poly.type
_entity_poly.pdbx_seq_one_letter_code
_entity_poly.pdbx_strand_id
1 'polypeptide(L)'
;MFSKIIVHRVGNKVNQEGLFLSSHELELDEEMKEQLADFFLSAFKTEEQFQFYSESYLVNNPVYSSVLEIFEDKDKFVRESANIAKHLYEAAENPRIQGGELFVVYFDGEETPDGKIDSIGIFKTEKKQPFLKINPSEEDDSYAIEKDFGIGLSKLDKGALVYNSGKETGYAVSVVDNNKNGDLYYWFEDFLKVKQRDDDYFHTQETLAVYKDFITKRLPEEYEDVSKADQADFLNKSINFFKEKEEFKFDEFTGAVFSGDEGLTESFVNYKSDYEQETQLSISEDFAINPAAVKKQQRYFKSVIKLDKNFHIYVHGDRKLIETGKDEKGKFYRLYFEEEQ
;
A
#
# COMPACT_ATOMS: atom_id res chain seq x y z
N MET A 1 -9.61 -6.58 -20.45
CA MET A 1 -10.52 -5.47 -20.87
C MET A 1 -11.79 -5.55 -20.03
N PHE A 2 -12.53 -4.47 -19.79
CA PHE A 2 -13.77 -4.54 -19.01
C PHE A 2 -15.00 -4.68 -19.90
N SER A 3 -16.03 -5.36 -19.38
CA SER A 3 -17.32 -5.56 -20.08
C SER A 3 -18.41 -4.62 -19.59
N LYS A 4 -18.33 -4.14 -18.34
CA LYS A 4 -19.33 -3.25 -17.76
C LYS A 4 -18.68 -2.08 -17.05
N ILE A 5 -19.27 -0.89 -17.18
CA ILE A 5 -18.85 0.32 -16.46
C ILE A 5 -20.06 1.21 -16.17
N ILE A 6 -20.10 1.77 -14.97
CA ILE A 6 -21.08 2.75 -14.56
C ILE A 6 -20.41 3.84 -13.74
N VAL A 7 -20.90 5.06 -13.80
CA VAL A 7 -20.42 6.18 -13.01
C VAL A 7 -21.55 6.78 -12.17
N HIS A 8 -21.26 7.05 -10.90
CA HIS A 8 -22.12 7.76 -9.97
C HIS A 8 -21.43 9.05 -9.52
N ARG A 9 -22.19 10.06 -9.12
CA ARG A 9 -21.64 11.21 -8.42
C ARG A 9 -21.91 11.06 -6.94
N VAL A 10 -20.85 10.99 -6.13
CA VAL A 10 -20.92 10.85 -4.68
C VAL A 10 -20.34 12.10 -4.03
N GLY A 11 -21.19 12.92 -3.46
CA GLY A 11 -20.80 14.12 -2.72
C GLY A 11 -20.45 13.81 -1.26
N ASN A 12 -20.17 14.85 -0.49
CA ASN A 12 -19.96 14.74 0.94
C ASN A 12 -21.29 14.98 1.69
N LYS A 13 -21.69 13.99 2.51
CA LYS A 13 -22.94 14.04 3.27
C LYS A 13 -22.98 15.21 4.27
N VAL A 14 -21.87 15.47 4.96
CA VAL A 14 -21.77 16.55 5.95
C VAL A 14 -21.86 17.93 5.29
N ASN A 15 -21.27 18.06 4.10
CA ASN A 15 -21.29 19.29 3.31
C ASN A 15 -22.58 19.45 2.49
N GLN A 16 -23.53 18.51 2.56
CA GLN A 16 -24.80 18.50 1.82
C GLN A 16 -24.61 18.52 0.29
N GLU A 17 -23.57 17.90 -0.22
CA GLU A 17 -23.24 17.91 -1.66
C GLU A 17 -24.14 16.98 -2.50
N GLY A 18 -24.91 16.11 -1.87
CA GLY A 18 -25.83 15.21 -2.56
C GLY A 18 -25.21 13.96 -3.19
N LEU A 19 -26.09 13.09 -3.69
CA LEU A 19 -25.77 11.82 -4.33
C LEU A 19 -26.56 11.71 -5.62
N PHE A 20 -25.87 11.42 -6.75
CA PHE A 20 -26.53 11.14 -8.03
C PHE A 20 -26.18 9.70 -8.47
N LEU A 21 -27.19 8.90 -8.67
CA LEU A 21 -27.05 7.48 -9.06
C LEU A 21 -27.46 7.31 -10.52
N SER A 22 -26.55 6.82 -11.34
CA SER A 22 -26.85 6.42 -12.70
C SER A 22 -27.71 5.15 -12.71
N SER A 23 -28.65 5.08 -13.64
CA SER A 23 -29.57 3.94 -13.82
C SER A 23 -29.16 3.00 -14.95
N HIS A 24 -28.12 3.35 -15.70
CA HIS A 24 -27.64 2.59 -16.86
C HIS A 24 -26.11 2.58 -16.90
N GLU A 25 -25.54 1.54 -17.49
CA GLU A 25 -24.13 1.45 -17.83
C GLU A 25 -23.74 2.51 -18.87
N LEU A 26 -22.46 2.87 -18.91
CA LEU A 26 -21.93 3.76 -19.95
C LEU A 26 -21.70 2.97 -21.25
N GLU A 27 -22.14 3.52 -22.36
CA GLU A 27 -21.79 3.07 -23.69
C GLU A 27 -20.52 3.81 -24.14
N LEU A 28 -19.44 3.07 -24.34
CA LEU A 28 -18.12 3.61 -24.71
C LEU A 28 -17.59 2.88 -25.94
N ASP A 29 -16.86 3.58 -26.80
CA ASP A 29 -16.06 2.96 -27.84
C ASP A 29 -14.82 2.25 -27.27
N GLU A 30 -14.17 1.46 -28.08
CA GLU A 30 -13.03 0.65 -27.64
C GLU A 30 -11.82 1.52 -27.25
N GLU A 31 -11.58 2.64 -27.91
CA GLU A 31 -10.49 3.57 -27.59
C GLU A 31 -10.68 4.16 -26.18
N MET A 32 -11.88 4.61 -25.86
CA MET A 32 -12.20 5.13 -24.52
C MET A 32 -12.12 4.04 -23.45
N LYS A 33 -12.53 2.81 -23.76
CA LYS A 33 -12.38 1.68 -22.83
C LYS A 33 -10.92 1.37 -22.52
N GLU A 34 -10.03 1.38 -23.50
CA GLU A 34 -8.59 1.17 -23.32
C GLU A 34 -7.99 2.29 -22.45
N GLN A 35 -8.28 3.56 -22.77
CA GLN A 35 -7.77 4.71 -22.03
C GLN A 35 -8.23 4.69 -20.56
N LEU A 36 -9.49 4.35 -20.29
CA LEU A 36 -10.00 4.25 -18.92
C LEU A 36 -9.42 3.04 -18.19
N ALA A 37 -9.26 1.89 -18.84
CA ALA A 37 -8.62 0.73 -18.24
C ALA A 37 -7.18 1.05 -17.82
N ASP A 38 -6.40 1.66 -18.69
CA ASP A 38 -5.03 2.09 -18.38
C ASP A 38 -5.00 3.10 -17.22
N PHE A 39 -5.90 4.08 -17.24
CA PHE A 39 -6.01 5.07 -16.16
C PHE A 39 -6.29 4.41 -14.81
N PHE A 40 -7.24 3.50 -14.75
CA PHE A 40 -7.61 2.82 -13.51
C PHE A 40 -6.52 1.85 -13.04
N LEU A 41 -6.01 1.00 -13.92
CA LEU A 41 -5.11 -0.09 -13.54
C LEU A 41 -3.67 0.39 -13.29
N SER A 42 -3.23 1.47 -13.95
CA SER A 42 -1.88 2.03 -13.73
C SER A 42 -1.61 2.51 -12.31
N ALA A 43 -2.64 2.69 -11.50
CA ALA A 43 -2.52 3.09 -10.11
C ALA A 43 -2.05 1.94 -9.19
N PHE A 44 -2.30 0.68 -9.58
CA PHE A 44 -2.01 -0.52 -8.77
C PHE A 44 -0.60 -1.04 -9.06
N LYS A 45 0.39 -0.52 -8.34
CA LYS A 45 1.83 -0.82 -8.52
C LYS A 45 2.44 -1.67 -7.41
N THR A 46 1.66 -2.02 -6.41
CA THR A 46 2.11 -2.81 -5.27
C THR A 46 1.47 -4.19 -5.29
N GLU A 47 2.22 -5.18 -4.84
CA GLU A 47 1.71 -6.55 -4.63
C GLU A 47 1.02 -6.69 -3.27
N GLU A 48 1.00 -5.63 -2.46
CA GLU A 48 0.30 -5.61 -1.18
C GLU A 48 -1.19 -5.84 -1.38
N GLN A 49 -1.73 -6.87 -0.74
CA GLN A 49 -3.12 -7.25 -0.83
C GLN A 49 -3.83 -7.09 0.51
N PHE A 50 -5.11 -6.78 0.40
CA PHE A 50 -6.06 -6.67 1.49
C PHE A 50 -7.16 -7.69 1.32
N GLN A 51 -8.00 -7.81 2.33
CA GLN A 51 -9.24 -8.57 2.29
C GLN A 51 -10.33 -7.83 3.05
N PHE A 52 -11.56 -7.95 2.60
CA PHE A 52 -12.69 -7.42 3.35
C PHE A 52 -12.80 -8.11 4.71
N TYR A 53 -13.22 -7.36 5.70
CA TYR A 53 -13.53 -7.90 7.02
C TYR A 53 -14.80 -7.28 7.60
N SER A 54 -15.33 -7.95 8.61
CA SER A 54 -16.40 -7.46 9.47
C SER A 54 -16.21 -8.07 10.86
N GLU A 55 -16.61 -7.36 11.88
CA GLU A 55 -16.57 -7.85 13.29
C GLU A 55 -17.46 -9.09 13.53
N SER A 56 -18.40 -9.35 12.62
CA SER A 56 -19.31 -10.50 12.73
C SER A 56 -19.19 -11.41 11.50
N TYR A 57 -20.03 -11.22 10.48
CA TYR A 57 -20.05 -12.01 9.26
C TYR A 57 -19.63 -11.13 8.07
N LEU A 58 -18.86 -11.67 7.13
CA LEU A 58 -18.40 -10.93 5.96
C LEU A 58 -19.53 -10.25 5.17
N VAL A 59 -20.69 -10.87 5.09
CA VAL A 59 -21.88 -10.30 4.45
C VAL A 59 -22.41 -9.02 5.11
N ASN A 60 -21.97 -8.70 6.31
CA ASN A 60 -22.28 -7.43 6.97
C ASN A 60 -21.35 -6.29 6.54
N ASN A 61 -20.32 -6.56 5.76
CA ASN A 61 -19.58 -5.55 5.05
C ASN A 61 -20.34 -5.16 3.76
N PRO A 62 -20.82 -3.92 3.62
CA PRO A 62 -21.70 -3.55 2.51
C PRO A 62 -21.03 -3.66 1.12
N VAL A 63 -19.72 -3.36 1.03
CA VAL A 63 -18.99 -3.47 -0.24
C VAL A 63 -18.77 -4.94 -0.60
N TYR A 64 -18.35 -5.77 0.36
CA TYR A 64 -18.24 -7.21 0.15
C TYR A 64 -19.55 -7.81 -0.33
N SER A 65 -20.67 -7.49 0.32
CA SER A 65 -21.99 -8.01 -0.04
C SER A 65 -22.39 -7.64 -1.46
N SER A 66 -22.17 -6.39 -1.86
CA SER A 66 -22.47 -5.92 -3.22
C SER A 66 -21.56 -6.58 -4.26
N VAL A 67 -20.28 -6.72 -3.98
CA VAL A 67 -19.32 -7.40 -4.86
C VAL A 67 -19.66 -8.88 -5.03
N LEU A 68 -20.03 -9.57 -3.94
CA LEU A 68 -20.48 -10.94 -3.95
C LEU A 68 -21.68 -11.13 -4.89
N GLU A 69 -22.70 -10.30 -4.75
CA GLU A 69 -23.89 -10.32 -5.58
C GLU A 69 -23.59 -10.10 -7.07
N ILE A 70 -22.63 -9.23 -7.40
CA ILE A 70 -22.22 -8.99 -8.79
C ILE A 70 -21.45 -10.20 -9.36
N PHE A 71 -20.54 -10.82 -8.58
CA PHE A 71 -19.82 -12.01 -9.05
C PHE A 71 -20.73 -13.22 -9.24
N GLU A 72 -21.77 -13.34 -8.43
CA GLU A 72 -22.77 -14.40 -8.58
C GLU A 72 -23.73 -14.16 -9.76
N ASP A 73 -24.06 -12.90 -10.05
CA ASP A 73 -24.99 -12.53 -11.09
C ASP A 73 -24.68 -11.13 -11.66
N LYS A 74 -24.06 -11.09 -12.85
CA LYS A 74 -23.68 -9.84 -13.54
C LYS A 74 -24.87 -8.93 -13.87
N ASP A 75 -26.10 -9.43 -13.91
CA ASP A 75 -27.29 -8.61 -14.16
C ASP A 75 -27.63 -7.69 -12.97
N LYS A 76 -27.10 -8.00 -11.80
CA LYS A 76 -27.22 -7.17 -10.59
C LYS A 76 -26.25 -5.96 -10.58
N PHE A 77 -25.33 -5.85 -11.55
CA PHE A 77 -24.25 -4.87 -11.58
C PHE A 77 -24.73 -3.44 -11.33
N VAL A 78 -25.74 -2.96 -12.05
CA VAL A 78 -26.26 -1.59 -11.90
C VAL A 78 -26.85 -1.35 -10.51
N ARG A 79 -27.60 -2.31 -9.98
CA ARG A 79 -28.21 -2.22 -8.66
C ARG A 79 -27.15 -2.17 -7.56
N GLU A 80 -26.19 -3.07 -7.63
CA GLU A 80 -25.18 -3.19 -6.59
C GLU A 80 -24.14 -2.06 -6.66
N SER A 81 -23.81 -1.56 -7.84
CA SER A 81 -22.99 -0.33 -7.96
C SER A 81 -23.64 0.86 -7.28
N ALA A 82 -24.97 1.00 -7.37
CA ALA A 82 -25.72 2.03 -6.66
C ALA A 82 -25.69 1.83 -5.14
N ASN A 83 -25.71 0.58 -4.65
CA ASN A 83 -25.56 0.27 -3.22
C ASN A 83 -24.15 0.63 -2.71
N ILE A 84 -23.10 0.34 -3.49
CA ILE A 84 -21.72 0.76 -3.20
C ILE A 84 -21.64 2.29 -3.11
N ALA A 85 -22.25 3.03 -4.07
CA ALA A 85 -22.25 4.49 -4.07
C ALA A 85 -23.00 5.08 -2.85
N LYS A 86 -24.13 4.50 -2.47
CA LYS A 86 -24.87 4.90 -1.26
C LYS A 86 -24.04 4.70 0.00
N HIS A 87 -23.38 3.55 0.11
CA HIS A 87 -22.52 3.26 1.26
C HIS A 87 -21.34 4.22 1.33
N LEU A 88 -20.71 4.57 0.20
CA LEU A 88 -19.64 5.56 0.16
C LEU A 88 -20.12 6.94 0.62
N TYR A 89 -21.33 7.33 0.24
CA TYR A 89 -21.95 8.59 0.68
C TYR A 89 -22.18 8.60 2.20
N GLU A 90 -22.68 7.49 2.76
CA GLU A 90 -22.89 7.36 4.20
C GLU A 90 -21.57 7.34 4.99
N ALA A 91 -20.49 6.73 4.45
CA ALA A 91 -19.16 6.72 5.05
C ALA A 91 -18.44 8.09 5.01
N ALA A 92 -18.94 9.07 4.24
CA ALA A 92 -18.36 10.41 4.13
C ALA A 92 -18.78 11.32 5.32
N GLU A 93 -18.42 10.95 6.55
CA GLU A 93 -18.80 11.65 7.78
C GLU A 93 -17.86 12.82 8.16
N ASN A 94 -16.72 12.97 7.50
CA ASN A 94 -15.80 14.07 7.74
C ASN A 94 -15.91 15.14 6.65
N PRO A 95 -16.08 16.45 6.97
CA PRO A 95 -16.24 17.51 5.98
C PRO A 95 -15.02 17.71 5.07
N ARG A 96 -13.85 17.14 5.39
CA ARG A 96 -12.66 17.18 4.54
C ARG A 96 -12.66 16.14 3.43
N ILE A 97 -13.55 15.14 3.48
CA ILE A 97 -13.70 14.16 2.42
C ILE A 97 -14.28 14.85 1.20
N GLN A 98 -13.56 14.81 0.09
CA GLN A 98 -14.00 15.44 -1.15
C GLN A 98 -15.04 14.57 -1.85
N GLY A 99 -16.09 15.20 -2.38
CA GLY A 99 -17.00 14.56 -3.31
C GLY A 99 -16.32 14.30 -4.65
N GLY A 100 -16.90 13.39 -5.45
CA GLY A 100 -16.30 13.05 -6.74
C GLY A 100 -17.12 12.06 -7.55
N GLU A 101 -16.59 11.66 -8.69
CA GLU A 101 -17.15 10.61 -9.52
C GLU A 101 -16.65 9.24 -9.04
N LEU A 102 -17.60 8.33 -8.83
CA LEU A 102 -17.36 6.93 -8.48
C LEU A 102 -17.63 6.04 -9.71
N PHE A 103 -16.61 5.41 -10.21
CA PHE A 103 -16.70 4.42 -11.27
C PHE A 103 -16.72 3.02 -10.65
N VAL A 104 -17.69 2.21 -11.06
CA VAL A 104 -17.68 0.77 -10.80
C VAL A 104 -17.51 0.07 -12.14
N VAL A 105 -16.57 -0.87 -12.21
CA VAL A 105 -16.12 -1.48 -13.47
C VAL A 105 -16.00 -2.99 -13.28
N TYR A 106 -16.56 -3.77 -14.22
CA TYR A 106 -16.39 -5.23 -14.24
C TYR A 106 -15.35 -5.60 -15.30
N PHE A 107 -14.21 -6.11 -14.85
CA PHE A 107 -13.16 -6.63 -15.72
C PHE A 107 -13.36 -8.13 -15.92
N ASP A 108 -13.49 -8.54 -17.18
CA ASP A 108 -13.44 -9.96 -17.53
C ASP A 108 -11.99 -10.43 -17.39
N GLY A 109 -11.80 -11.45 -16.58
CA GLY A 109 -10.50 -11.89 -16.16
C GLY A 109 -9.60 -12.33 -17.30
N GLU A 110 -8.31 -12.21 -17.06
CA GLU A 110 -7.28 -12.80 -17.90
C GLU A 110 -7.07 -14.27 -17.48
N GLU A 111 -6.61 -15.10 -18.42
CA GLU A 111 -6.22 -16.46 -18.10
C GLU A 111 -4.95 -16.47 -17.25
N THR A 112 -5.05 -17.08 -16.07
CA THR A 112 -3.92 -17.35 -15.19
C THR A 112 -3.67 -18.85 -15.11
N PRO A 113 -2.53 -19.33 -14.58
CA PRO A 113 -2.29 -20.75 -14.34
C PRO A 113 -3.39 -21.42 -13.50
N ASP A 114 -4.04 -20.65 -12.61
CA ASP A 114 -5.10 -21.10 -11.71
C ASP A 114 -6.53 -20.92 -12.31
N GLY A 115 -6.62 -20.44 -13.55
CA GLY A 115 -7.88 -20.20 -14.26
C GLY A 115 -8.13 -18.71 -14.52
N LYS A 116 -9.32 -18.42 -15.06
CA LYS A 116 -9.74 -17.05 -15.35
C LYS A 116 -10.29 -16.38 -14.10
N ILE A 117 -9.70 -15.26 -13.68
CA ILE A 117 -10.12 -14.52 -12.49
C ILE A 117 -10.71 -13.17 -12.91
N ASP A 118 -12.04 -13.06 -12.84
CA ASP A 118 -12.74 -11.78 -13.03
C ASP A 118 -12.42 -10.82 -11.86
N SER A 119 -12.55 -9.52 -12.09
CA SER A 119 -12.38 -8.53 -11.02
C SER A 119 -13.37 -7.37 -11.12
N ILE A 120 -13.63 -6.73 -9.98
CA ILE A 120 -14.46 -5.53 -9.89
C ILE A 120 -13.59 -4.38 -9.43
N GLY A 121 -13.52 -3.34 -10.24
CA GLY A 121 -12.89 -2.07 -9.91
C GLY A 121 -13.89 -1.09 -9.29
N ILE A 122 -13.49 -0.43 -8.22
CA ILE A 122 -14.22 0.64 -7.55
C ILE A 122 -13.27 1.83 -7.48
N PHE A 123 -13.49 2.86 -8.31
CA PHE A 123 -12.54 3.95 -8.50
C PHE A 123 -13.21 5.29 -8.23
N LYS A 124 -12.55 6.15 -7.46
CA LYS A 124 -13.04 7.49 -7.14
C LYS A 124 -12.08 8.54 -7.66
N THR A 125 -12.64 9.52 -8.38
CA THR A 125 -11.92 10.73 -8.80
C THR A 125 -12.48 11.92 -8.03
N GLU A 126 -11.62 12.64 -7.33
CA GLU A 126 -12.00 13.75 -6.45
C GLU A 126 -11.62 15.10 -7.04
N LYS A 127 -10.55 15.15 -7.85
CA LYS A 127 -9.98 16.39 -8.37
C LYS A 127 -10.29 16.60 -9.84
N LYS A 128 -10.89 17.73 -10.14
CA LYS A 128 -10.99 18.24 -11.51
C LYS A 128 -9.88 19.24 -11.78
N GLN A 129 -9.25 19.11 -12.94
CA GLN A 129 -8.19 19.99 -13.40
C GLN A 129 -8.73 20.96 -14.45
N PRO A 130 -8.33 22.23 -14.44
CA PRO A 130 -8.68 23.15 -15.50
C PRO A 130 -7.94 22.78 -16.81
N PHE A 131 -8.63 22.86 -17.92
CA PHE A 131 -8.03 22.75 -19.24
C PHE A 131 -8.61 23.81 -20.19
N LEU A 132 -7.89 24.09 -21.26
CA LEU A 132 -8.30 25.05 -22.28
C LEU A 132 -8.79 24.30 -23.52
N LYS A 133 -9.99 24.67 -23.99
CA LYS A 133 -10.48 24.34 -25.33
C LYS A 133 -10.15 25.50 -26.24
N ILE A 134 -9.46 25.22 -27.35
CA ILE A 134 -9.09 26.19 -28.36
C ILE A 134 -9.85 25.81 -29.62
N ASN A 135 -10.83 26.59 -29.99
CA ASN A 135 -11.69 26.36 -31.15
C ASN A 135 -11.50 27.48 -32.17
N PRO A 136 -11.38 27.17 -33.49
CA PRO A 136 -11.44 28.20 -34.51
C PRO A 136 -12.81 28.90 -34.46
N SER A 137 -12.82 30.21 -34.62
CA SER A 137 -14.05 30.99 -34.75
C SER A 137 -14.65 30.74 -36.14
N GLU A 138 -15.96 30.54 -36.20
CA GLU A 138 -16.68 30.40 -37.49
C GLU A 138 -16.96 31.73 -38.17
N GLU A 139 -16.82 32.85 -37.44
CA GLU A 139 -17.22 34.17 -37.91
C GLU A 139 -16.05 35.03 -38.41
N ASP A 140 -14.84 34.75 -37.99
CA ASP A 140 -13.61 35.45 -38.34
C ASP A 140 -12.40 34.53 -38.31
N ASP A 141 -11.26 34.91 -38.89
CA ASP A 141 -10.00 34.15 -38.89
C ASP A 141 -9.30 34.20 -37.51
N SER A 142 -10.05 34.02 -36.43
CA SER A 142 -9.58 34.04 -35.05
C SER A 142 -9.80 32.72 -34.31
N TYR A 143 -9.32 32.62 -33.05
CA TYR A 143 -9.55 31.50 -32.17
C TYR A 143 -10.26 31.94 -30.90
N ALA A 144 -11.27 31.19 -30.49
CA ALA A 144 -11.90 31.30 -29.18
C ALA A 144 -11.19 30.39 -28.18
N ILE A 145 -10.98 30.90 -26.98
CA ILE A 145 -10.38 30.13 -25.86
C ILE A 145 -11.41 30.03 -24.74
N GLU A 146 -11.74 28.82 -24.41
CA GLU A 146 -12.67 28.50 -23.29
C GLU A 146 -11.91 27.73 -22.21
N LYS A 147 -12.21 28.03 -20.95
CA LYS A 147 -11.74 27.27 -19.80
C LYS A 147 -12.81 26.32 -19.34
N ASP A 148 -12.45 25.05 -19.20
CA ASP A 148 -13.33 24.01 -18.65
C ASP A 148 -12.59 23.17 -17.59
N PHE A 149 -13.29 22.29 -16.89
CA PHE A 149 -12.74 21.43 -15.84
C PHE A 149 -13.08 19.99 -16.13
N GLY A 150 -12.07 19.12 -16.07
CA GLY A 150 -12.22 17.69 -16.31
C GLY A 150 -11.35 16.83 -15.41
N ILE A 151 -11.60 15.53 -15.46
CA ILE A 151 -10.79 14.52 -14.78
C ILE A 151 -9.52 14.33 -15.60
N GLY A 152 -8.34 14.49 -14.96
CA GLY A 152 -7.07 14.16 -15.60
C GLY A 152 -6.78 12.67 -15.54
N LEU A 153 -6.45 12.06 -16.69
CA LEU A 153 -6.20 10.61 -16.80
C LEU A 153 -4.79 10.18 -16.35
N SER A 154 -4.05 11.05 -15.66
CA SER A 154 -2.67 10.76 -15.24
C SER A 154 -2.56 10.15 -13.84
N LYS A 155 -3.54 10.37 -12.98
CA LYS A 155 -3.49 9.94 -11.58
C LYS A 155 -4.89 9.70 -11.03
N LEU A 156 -5.15 8.46 -10.64
CA LEU A 156 -6.35 8.09 -9.89
C LEU A 156 -6.22 8.55 -8.43
N ASP A 157 -7.28 9.12 -7.86
CA ASP A 157 -7.26 9.56 -6.45
C ASP A 157 -7.39 8.38 -5.49
N LYS A 158 -8.43 7.55 -5.64
CA LYS A 158 -8.69 6.37 -4.82
C LYS A 158 -9.19 5.21 -5.67
N GLY A 159 -8.81 3.99 -5.29
CA GLY A 159 -9.26 2.81 -5.99
C GLY A 159 -9.21 1.55 -5.14
N ALA A 160 -10.08 0.61 -5.48
CA ALA A 160 -10.01 -0.77 -5.05
C ALA A 160 -10.24 -1.68 -6.25
N LEU A 161 -9.44 -2.73 -6.38
CA LEU A 161 -9.60 -3.78 -7.37
C LEU A 161 -9.82 -5.08 -6.61
N VAL A 162 -11.03 -5.63 -6.71
CA VAL A 162 -11.46 -6.84 -6.00
C VAL A 162 -11.39 -8.00 -6.97
N TYR A 163 -10.58 -8.99 -6.65
CA TYR A 163 -10.43 -10.20 -7.46
C TYR A 163 -11.43 -11.27 -7.01
N ASN A 164 -12.03 -11.98 -7.93
CA ASN A 164 -12.92 -13.10 -7.65
C ASN A 164 -12.13 -14.34 -7.17
N SER A 165 -11.40 -14.16 -6.11
CA SER A 165 -10.54 -15.17 -5.48
C SER A 165 -10.56 -15.00 -3.97
N GLY A 166 -10.68 -16.12 -3.23
CA GLY A 166 -10.72 -16.09 -1.76
C GLY A 166 -12.03 -15.56 -1.19
N LYS A 167 -13.18 -15.87 -1.80
CA LYS A 167 -14.53 -15.48 -1.37
C LYS A 167 -14.73 -15.68 0.13
N GLU A 168 -14.43 -16.86 0.66
CA GLU A 168 -14.67 -17.23 2.05
C GLU A 168 -13.81 -16.44 3.07
N THR A 169 -12.71 -15.86 2.63
CA THR A 169 -11.80 -15.07 3.45
C THR A 169 -11.93 -13.56 3.23
N GLY A 170 -12.86 -13.12 2.36
CA GLY A 170 -13.13 -11.70 2.11
C GLY A 170 -12.52 -11.18 0.81
N TYR A 171 -12.34 -12.03 -0.19
CA TYR A 171 -11.70 -11.73 -1.48
C TYR A 171 -10.28 -11.15 -1.36
N ALA A 172 -9.50 -11.28 -2.41
CA ALA A 172 -8.25 -10.54 -2.56
C ALA A 172 -8.57 -9.14 -3.08
N VAL A 173 -8.03 -8.10 -2.45
CA VAL A 173 -8.30 -6.70 -2.78
C VAL A 173 -7.00 -5.92 -2.86
N SER A 174 -6.71 -5.32 -4.02
CA SER A 174 -5.68 -4.29 -4.13
C SER A 174 -6.31 -2.93 -3.86
N VAL A 175 -5.67 -2.09 -3.06
CA VAL A 175 -6.22 -0.78 -2.68
C VAL A 175 -5.19 0.32 -2.90
N VAL A 176 -5.63 1.44 -3.46
CA VAL A 176 -4.81 2.65 -3.61
C VAL A 176 -5.54 3.87 -3.06
N ASP A 177 -4.81 4.71 -2.34
CA ASP A 177 -5.22 6.04 -1.91
C ASP A 177 -4.08 7.02 -2.16
N ASN A 178 -4.17 7.74 -3.27
CA ASN A 178 -3.18 8.72 -3.70
C ASN A 178 -3.50 10.14 -3.23
N ASN A 179 -4.66 10.34 -2.62
CA ASN A 179 -5.13 11.63 -2.14
C ASN A 179 -5.35 11.60 -0.62
N LYS A 180 -4.27 11.36 0.12
CA LYS A 180 -4.29 11.37 1.59
C LYS A 180 -4.50 12.81 2.07
N ASN A 181 -5.75 13.18 2.34
CA ASN A 181 -6.10 14.47 2.97
C ASN A 181 -5.85 14.40 4.48
N GLY A 182 -4.58 14.45 4.90
CA GLY A 182 -4.22 14.21 6.29
C GLY A 182 -4.46 12.75 6.68
N ASP A 183 -4.61 12.47 7.97
CA ASP A 183 -4.79 11.13 8.54
C ASP A 183 -6.21 10.54 8.33
N LEU A 184 -6.86 10.82 7.20
CA LEU A 184 -8.19 10.30 6.90
C LEU A 184 -8.08 8.96 6.20
N TYR A 185 -8.25 7.88 6.96
CA TYR A 185 -8.23 6.50 6.44
C TYR A 185 -9.61 6.00 6.01
N TYR A 186 -10.60 6.90 5.84
CA TYR A 186 -12.00 6.54 5.58
C TYR A 186 -12.19 5.57 4.41
N TRP A 187 -11.30 5.63 3.39
CA TRP A 187 -11.37 4.75 2.22
C TRP A 187 -11.14 3.29 2.59
N PHE A 188 -10.17 3.04 3.48
CA PHE A 188 -9.84 1.70 3.96
C PHE A 188 -10.75 1.24 5.11
N GLU A 189 -10.95 2.10 6.12
CA GLU A 189 -11.54 1.73 7.41
C GLU A 189 -13.06 1.85 7.42
N ASP A 190 -13.62 2.95 6.87
CA ASP A 190 -15.06 3.22 6.96
C ASP A 190 -15.81 2.70 5.73
N PHE A 191 -15.25 2.93 4.53
CA PHE A 191 -15.90 2.57 3.28
C PHE A 191 -15.64 1.11 2.89
N LEU A 192 -14.40 0.74 2.60
CA LEU A 192 -14.08 -0.62 2.16
C LEU A 192 -14.15 -1.62 3.33
N LYS A 193 -13.73 -1.21 4.52
CA LYS A 193 -13.52 -2.08 5.69
C LYS A 193 -12.65 -3.26 5.31
N VAL A 194 -11.40 -2.94 4.96
CA VAL A 194 -10.39 -3.92 4.58
C VAL A 194 -9.26 -3.96 5.59
N LYS A 195 -8.71 -5.13 5.81
CA LYS A 195 -7.47 -5.37 6.54
C LYS A 195 -6.43 -5.99 5.63
N GLN A 196 -5.16 -5.82 5.97
CA GLN A 196 -4.08 -6.44 5.23
C GLN A 196 -4.26 -7.96 5.24
N ARG A 197 -3.96 -8.60 4.13
CA ARG A 197 -4.08 -10.04 3.98
C ARG A 197 -2.90 -10.72 4.67
N ASP A 198 -3.18 -11.82 5.34
CA ASP A 198 -2.18 -12.66 6.00
C ASP A 198 -1.56 -13.59 4.93
N ASP A 199 -0.51 -13.10 4.29
CA ASP A 199 0.20 -13.75 3.19
C ASP A 199 1.72 -13.53 3.28
N ASP A 200 2.47 -14.10 2.34
CA ASP A 200 3.94 -13.98 2.30
C ASP A 200 4.42 -12.52 2.18
N TYR A 201 3.66 -11.65 1.51
CA TYR A 201 3.96 -10.23 1.45
C TYR A 201 3.87 -9.59 2.84
N PHE A 202 2.79 -9.85 3.57
CA PHE A 202 2.58 -9.38 4.93
C PHE A 202 3.68 -9.87 5.86
N HIS A 203 3.95 -11.18 5.89
CA HIS A 203 4.98 -11.75 6.77
C HIS A 203 6.37 -11.19 6.47
N THR A 204 6.72 -11.03 5.19
CA THR A 204 7.99 -10.40 4.78
C THR A 204 8.08 -8.96 5.27
N GLN A 205 7.02 -8.17 5.06
CA GLN A 205 6.98 -6.77 5.45
C GLN A 205 7.06 -6.59 6.97
N GLU A 206 6.23 -7.32 7.71
CA GLU A 206 6.14 -7.19 9.17
C GLU A 206 7.40 -7.71 9.87
N THR A 207 7.98 -8.82 9.44
CA THR A 207 9.25 -9.31 10.00
C THR A 207 10.35 -8.25 9.85
N LEU A 208 10.49 -7.67 8.66
CA LEU A 208 11.46 -6.59 8.45
C LEU A 208 11.16 -5.35 9.30
N ALA A 209 9.89 -4.95 9.43
CA ALA A 209 9.49 -3.79 10.23
C ALA A 209 9.79 -3.98 11.71
N VAL A 210 9.39 -5.12 12.29
CA VAL A 210 9.62 -5.47 13.70
C VAL A 210 11.11 -5.58 14.00
N TYR A 211 11.87 -6.25 13.12
CA TYR A 211 13.31 -6.38 13.29
C TYR A 211 14.01 -5.02 13.26
N LYS A 212 13.66 -4.16 12.30
CA LYS A 212 14.23 -2.80 12.23
C LYS A 212 13.92 -2.00 13.50
N ASP A 213 12.69 -2.07 14.00
CA ASP A 213 12.27 -1.36 15.20
C ASP A 213 13.01 -1.89 16.44
N PHE A 214 13.21 -3.20 16.55
CA PHE A 214 14.04 -3.79 17.57
C PHE A 214 15.47 -3.23 17.53
N ILE A 215 16.16 -3.29 16.39
CA ILE A 215 17.54 -2.81 16.24
C ILE A 215 17.68 -1.31 16.49
N THR A 216 16.71 -0.50 16.11
CA THR A 216 16.84 0.96 16.17
C THR A 216 16.30 1.58 17.46
N LYS A 217 15.37 0.93 18.14
CA LYS A 217 14.69 1.44 19.33
C LYS A 217 15.03 0.61 20.57
N ARG A 218 14.72 -0.69 20.57
CA ARG A 218 14.81 -1.54 21.75
C ARG A 218 16.25 -1.90 22.12
N LEU A 219 17.03 -2.39 21.15
CA LEU A 219 18.39 -2.86 21.36
C LEU A 219 19.31 -1.83 22.02
N PRO A 220 19.33 -0.53 21.64
CA PRO A 220 20.16 0.47 22.32
C PRO A 220 19.69 0.85 23.73
N GLU A 221 18.47 0.49 24.10
CA GLU A 221 17.96 0.68 25.48
C GLU A 221 18.40 -0.47 26.39
N GLU A 222 18.51 -1.69 25.86
CA GLU A 222 18.93 -2.88 26.62
C GLU A 222 20.44 -3.06 26.68
N TYR A 223 21.17 -2.62 25.64
CA TYR A 223 22.62 -2.82 25.50
C TYR A 223 23.32 -1.48 25.24
N GLU A 224 23.82 -0.85 26.31
CA GLU A 224 24.49 0.47 26.24
C GLU A 224 25.74 0.47 25.33
N ASP A 225 26.40 -0.69 25.15
CA ASP A 225 27.59 -0.86 24.33
C ASP A 225 27.30 -0.95 22.83
N VAL A 226 26.05 -1.13 22.41
CA VAL A 226 25.68 -1.23 21.00
C VAL A 226 25.79 0.14 20.34
N SER A 227 26.77 0.27 19.47
CA SER A 227 27.01 1.52 18.71
C SER A 227 26.07 1.64 17.51
N LYS A 228 26.00 2.85 16.93
CA LYS A 228 25.30 3.07 15.66
C LYS A 228 25.91 2.28 14.50
N ALA A 229 27.20 1.93 14.58
CA ALA A 229 27.83 1.08 13.59
C ALA A 229 27.35 -0.37 13.70
N ASP A 230 27.13 -0.89 14.92
CA ASP A 230 26.57 -2.22 15.14
C ASP A 230 25.11 -2.29 14.67
N GLN A 231 24.29 -1.27 14.95
CA GLN A 231 22.95 -1.17 14.43
C GLN A 231 22.91 -1.19 12.88
N ALA A 232 23.82 -0.46 12.23
CA ALA A 232 23.94 -0.45 10.79
C ALA A 232 24.33 -1.82 10.22
N ASP A 233 25.22 -2.55 10.87
CA ASP A 233 25.62 -3.90 10.49
C ASP A 233 24.45 -4.88 10.61
N PHE A 234 23.74 -4.87 11.73
CA PHE A 234 22.56 -5.71 11.93
C PHE A 234 21.47 -5.43 10.86
N LEU A 235 21.22 -4.16 10.53
CA LEU A 235 20.28 -3.82 9.47
C LEU A 235 20.74 -4.29 8.08
N ASN A 236 22.05 -4.19 7.79
CA ASN A 236 22.60 -4.67 6.52
C ASN A 236 22.50 -6.21 6.41
N LYS A 237 22.88 -6.93 7.45
CA LYS A 237 22.80 -8.40 7.48
C LYS A 237 21.36 -8.86 7.25
N SER A 238 20.38 -8.22 7.90
CA SER A 238 18.98 -8.60 7.74
C SER A 238 18.47 -8.38 6.32
N ILE A 239 18.70 -7.20 5.74
CA ILE A 239 18.22 -6.92 4.39
C ILE A 239 18.91 -7.80 3.32
N ASN A 240 20.16 -8.14 3.53
CA ASN A 240 20.90 -9.08 2.66
C ASN A 240 20.34 -10.50 2.76
N PHE A 241 20.04 -10.98 3.97
CA PHE A 241 19.38 -12.28 4.16
C PHE A 241 18.09 -12.37 3.33
N PHE A 242 17.21 -11.34 3.43
CA PHE A 242 15.95 -11.30 2.68
C PHE A 242 16.13 -11.12 1.16
N LYS A 243 17.27 -10.66 0.69
CA LYS A 243 17.57 -10.57 -0.75
C LYS A 243 18.14 -11.85 -1.34
N GLU A 244 18.84 -12.64 -0.52
CA GLU A 244 19.59 -13.81 -0.96
C GLU A 244 18.79 -15.12 -0.80
N LYS A 245 17.78 -15.12 0.07
CA LYS A 245 16.96 -16.29 0.38
C LYS A 245 15.60 -16.21 -0.31
N GLU A 246 15.06 -17.35 -0.69
CA GLU A 246 13.69 -17.48 -1.22
C GLU A 246 12.68 -17.80 -0.11
N GLU A 247 13.13 -18.44 0.98
CA GLU A 247 12.34 -18.80 2.15
C GLU A 247 12.92 -18.13 3.40
N PHE A 248 12.03 -17.66 4.27
CA PHE A 248 12.36 -17.20 5.60
C PHE A 248 12.16 -18.35 6.59
N LYS A 249 13.17 -18.57 7.45
CA LYS A 249 13.10 -19.42 8.62
C LYS A 249 13.70 -18.67 9.80
N PHE A 250 12.93 -18.54 10.86
CA PHE A 250 13.27 -17.68 11.99
C PHE A 250 14.66 -18.04 12.59
N ASP A 251 14.94 -19.32 12.81
CA ASP A 251 16.22 -19.76 13.39
C ASP A 251 17.42 -19.48 12.46
N GLU A 252 17.24 -19.65 11.13
CA GLU A 252 18.28 -19.32 10.17
C GLU A 252 18.55 -17.82 10.14
N PHE A 253 17.49 -17.02 10.19
CA PHE A 253 17.58 -15.56 10.19
C PHE A 253 18.30 -15.05 11.44
N THR A 254 17.87 -15.44 12.63
CA THR A 254 18.49 -15.00 13.90
C THR A 254 19.93 -15.44 14.00
N GLY A 255 20.24 -16.69 13.59
CA GLY A 255 21.61 -17.20 13.51
C GLY A 255 22.50 -16.39 12.56
N ALA A 256 21.99 -16.03 11.39
CA ALA A 256 22.74 -15.24 10.40
C ALA A 256 22.97 -13.80 10.86
N VAL A 257 21.96 -13.16 11.45
CA VAL A 257 22.01 -11.74 11.80
C VAL A 257 22.75 -11.49 13.10
N PHE A 258 22.45 -12.27 14.16
CA PHE A 258 23.09 -12.14 15.47
C PHE A 258 24.37 -12.95 15.63
N SER A 259 24.78 -13.70 14.57
CA SER A 259 26.00 -14.51 14.57
C SER A 259 26.08 -15.53 15.71
N GLY A 260 24.91 -16.06 16.11
CA GLY A 260 24.77 -17.06 17.15
C GLY A 260 24.76 -16.50 18.59
N ASP A 261 24.61 -15.19 18.77
CA ASP A 261 24.44 -14.61 20.11
C ASP A 261 23.05 -14.96 20.65
N GLU A 262 23.03 -15.83 21.67
CA GLU A 262 21.78 -16.32 22.30
C GLU A 262 21.04 -15.19 23.04
N GLY A 263 21.75 -14.25 23.66
CA GLY A 263 21.15 -13.14 24.39
C GLY A 263 20.41 -12.17 23.47
N LEU A 264 21.02 -11.82 22.34
CA LEU A 264 20.37 -10.98 21.33
C LEU A 264 19.16 -11.69 20.69
N THR A 265 19.29 -12.99 20.47
CA THR A 265 18.19 -13.80 19.91
C THR A 265 17.01 -13.83 20.87
N GLU A 266 17.23 -14.11 22.16
CA GLU A 266 16.19 -14.13 23.20
C GLU A 266 15.51 -12.75 23.33
N SER A 267 16.29 -11.68 23.34
CA SER A 267 15.77 -10.30 23.41
C SER A 267 14.87 -10.00 22.21
N PHE A 268 15.27 -10.43 20.99
CA PHE A 268 14.45 -10.24 19.79
C PHE A 268 13.16 -11.08 19.82
N VAL A 269 13.22 -12.34 20.28
CA VAL A 269 12.03 -13.21 20.45
C VAL A 269 11.01 -12.54 21.38
N ASN A 270 11.48 -12.04 22.53
CA ASN A 270 10.62 -11.36 23.50
C ASN A 270 9.99 -10.09 22.87
N TYR A 271 10.80 -9.27 22.18
CA TYR A 271 10.29 -8.08 21.51
C TYR A 271 9.25 -8.39 20.43
N LYS A 272 9.49 -9.44 19.60
CA LYS A 272 8.51 -9.89 18.60
C LYS A 272 7.20 -10.32 19.25
N SER A 273 7.29 -11.10 20.35
CA SER A 273 6.11 -11.54 21.09
C SER A 273 5.30 -10.38 21.67
N ASP A 274 5.97 -9.38 22.28
CA ASP A 274 5.33 -8.18 22.80
C ASP A 274 4.62 -7.40 21.67
N TYR A 275 5.31 -7.22 20.53
CA TYR A 275 4.74 -6.57 19.35
C TYR A 275 3.49 -7.26 18.83
N GLU A 276 3.52 -8.59 18.71
CA GLU A 276 2.38 -9.40 18.26
C GLU A 276 1.17 -9.28 19.21
N GLN A 277 1.41 -9.21 20.52
CA GLN A 277 0.36 -9.01 21.51
C GLN A 277 -0.24 -7.59 21.44
N GLU A 278 0.59 -6.58 21.35
CA GLU A 278 0.16 -5.16 21.29
C GLU A 278 -0.64 -4.86 20.01
N THR A 279 -0.18 -5.41 18.88
CA THR A 279 -0.80 -5.15 17.57
C THR A 279 -1.89 -6.14 17.20
N GLN A 280 -2.04 -7.24 17.96
CA GLN A 280 -2.93 -8.37 17.65
C GLN A 280 -2.63 -9.00 16.27
N LEU A 281 -1.38 -8.90 15.82
CA LEU A 281 -0.88 -9.53 14.61
C LEU A 281 -0.17 -10.85 14.97
N SER A 282 -0.08 -11.75 13.99
CA SER A 282 0.72 -12.97 14.10
C SER A 282 1.67 -13.05 12.92
N ILE A 283 2.97 -13.10 13.18
CA ILE A 283 4.00 -13.15 12.14
C ILE A 283 4.56 -14.58 12.10
N SER A 284 4.36 -15.26 10.96
CA SER A 284 4.84 -16.62 10.77
C SER A 284 6.38 -16.72 10.95
N GLU A 285 6.83 -17.85 11.47
CA GLU A 285 8.25 -18.16 11.61
C GLU A 285 8.84 -18.84 10.35
N ASP A 286 7.96 -19.23 9.40
CA ASP A 286 8.31 -19.89 8.14
C ASP A 286 7.37 -19.43 7.03
N PHE A 287 7.91 -18.81 5.98
CA PHE A 287 7.13 -18.30 4.84
C PHE A 287 8.05 -18.07 3.62
N ALA A 288 7.45 -17.98 2.42
CA ALA A 288 8.18 -17.58 1.22
C ALA A 288 8.48 -16.08 1.25
N ILE A 289 9.73 -15.69 0.98
CA ILE A 289 10.12 -14.28 0.98
C ILE A 289 9.52 -13.59 -0.26
N ASN A 290 8.71 -12.54 -0.05
CA ASN A 290 8.17 -11.75 -1.14
C ASN A 290 9.14 -10.63 -1.57
N PRO A 291 9.70 -10.67 -2.80
CA PRO A 291 10.70 -9.69 -3.26
C PRO A 291 10.17 -8.25 -3.34
N ALA A 292 8.88 -8.06 -3.60
CA ALA A 292 8.28 -6.72 -3.67
C ALA A 292 8.18 -6.08 -2.29
N ALA A 293 7.86 -6.87 -1.25
CA ALA A 293 7.88 -6.42 0.14
C ALA A 293 9.30 -6.05 0.58
N VAL A 294 10.31 -6.87 0.24
CA VAL A 294 11.73 -6.56 0.51
C VAL A 294 12.13 -5.24 -0.15
N LYS A 295 11.82 -5.05 -1.43
CA LYS A 295 12.11 -3.81 -2.18
C LYS A 295 11.45 -2.58 -1.55
N LYS A 296 10.21 -2.71 -1.07
CA LYS A 296 9.48 -1.63 -0.38
C LYS A 296 10.15 -1.30 0.95
N GLN A 297 10.54 -2.30 1.74
CA GLN A 297 11.15 -2.13 3.05
C GLN A 297 12.60 -1.65 3.00
N GLN A 298 13.39 -2.06 2.00
CA GLN A 298 14.80 -1.69 1.85
C GLN A 298 15.06 -0.18 1.99
N ARG A 299 14.15 0.67 1.52
CA ARG A 299 14.30 2.13 1.63
C ARG A 299 14.36 2.65 3.06
N TYR A 300 13.85 1.88 4.03
CA TYR A 300 13.86 2.21 5.45
C TYR A 300 15.07 1.63 6.19
N PHE A 301 15.80 0.68 5.58
CA PHE A 301 17.01 0.06 6.11
C PHE A 301 18.25 0.88 5.71
N LYS A 302 18.24 2.15 6.09
CA LYS A 302 19.35 3.04 5.80
C LYS A 302 20.42 2.87 6.87
N SER A 303 21.53 2.22 6.51
CA SER A 303 22.72 2.07 7.36
C SER A 303 23.52 3.38 7.37
N VAL A 304 22.97 4.40 8.02
CA VAL A 304 23.58 5.73 8.08
C VAL A 304 23.91 6.09 9.52
N ILE A 305 25.19 6.29 9.79
CA ILE A 305 25.66 6.85 11.07
C ILE A 305 25.64 8.38 10.93
N LYS A 306 24.75 9.02 11.68
CA LYS A 306 24.67 10.48 11.74
C LYS A 306 25.47 10.96 12.96
N LEU A 307 26.48 11.78 12.72
CA LEU A 307 27.30 12.39 13.75
C LEU A 307 27.07 13.89 13.75
N ASP A 308 26.39 14.38 14.78
CA ASP A 308 25.98 15.77 14.93
C ASP A 308 25.25 16.31 13.69
N LYS A 309 25.51 17.58 13.33
CA LYS A 309 25.02 18.19 12.08
C LYS A 309 26.04 18.10 10.92
N ASN A 310 27.25 17.60 11.18
CA ASN A 310 28.38 17.75 10.27
C ASN A 310 28.68 16.51 9.45
N PHE A 311 28.43 15.29 9.95
CA PHE A 311 28.86 14.05 9.30
C PHE A 311 27.72 13.05 9.17
N HIS A 312 27.56 12.52 7.96
CA HIS A 312 26.73 11.37 7.67
C HIS A 312 27.61 10.31 7.02
N ILE A 313 27.76 9.16 7.66
CA ILE A 313 28.55 8.03 7.15
C ILE A 313 27.57 6.98 6.66
N TYR A 314 27.62 6.66 5.37
CA TYR A 314 26.84 5.58 4.76
C TYR A 314 27.66 4.28 4.84
N VAL A 315 27.14 3.30 5.57
CA VAL A 315 27.82 2.02 5.78
C VAL A 315 27.27 0.97 4.81
N HIS A 316 28.09 0.55 3.87
CA HIS A 316 27.75 -0.49 2.89
C HIS A 316 28.62 -1.76 3.04
N GLY A 317 29.66 -1.69 3.86
CA GLY A 317 30.66 -2.73 4.01
C GLY A 317 30.67 -3.40 5.39
N ASP A 318 31.74 -4.16 5.62
CA ASP A 318 31.96 -4.93 6.86
C ASP A 318 32.10 -4.00 8.06
N ARG A 319 31.38 -4.30 9.14
CA ARG A 319 31.47 -3.64 10.45
C ARG A 319 32.90 -3.61 11.00
N LYS A 320 33.72 -4.62 10.69
CA LYS A 320 35.12 -4.70 11.14
C LYS A 320 36.01 -3.55 10.64
N LEU A 321 35.60 -2.88 9.57
CA LEU A 321 36.30 -1.70 9.04
C LEU A 321 35.97 -0.40 9.81
N ILE A 322 35.14 -0.48 10.85
CA ILE A 322 34.69 0.68 11.64
C ILE A 322 35.04 0.45 13.09
N GLU A 323 35.98 1.23 13.60
CA GLU A 323 36.29 1.30 15.03
C GLU A 323 35.59 2.48 15.69
N THR A 324 35.16 2.28 16.92
CA THR A 324 34.58 3.33 17.76
C THR A 324 35.46 3.53 19.01
N GLY A 325 35.58 4.76 19.45
CA GLY A 325 36.34 5.04 20.65
C GLY A 325 36.03 6.41 21.24
N LYS A 326 36.72 6.71 22.33
CA LYS A 326 36.69 8.01 23.02
C LYS A 326 38.11 8.39 23.40
N ASP A 327 38.47 9.63 23.09
CA ASP A 327 39.75 10.25 23.51
C ASP A 327 39.50 11.60 24.18
N GLU A 328 40.57 12.38 24.38
CA GLU A 328 40.51 13.70 25.00
C GLU A 328 39.66 14.71 24.21
N LYS A 329 39.46 14.50 22.89
CA LYS A 329 38.66 15.34 22.00
C LYS A 329 37.20 14.93 21.96
N GLY A 330 36.84 13.73 22.46
CA GLY A 330 35.49 13.20 22.51
C GLY A 330 35.37 11.81 21.91
N LYS A 331 34.14 11.47 21.45
CA LYS A 331 33.89 10.21 20.77
C LYS A 331 34.35 10.29 19.31
N PHE A 332 34.89 9.19 18.78
CA PHE A 332 35.34 9.13 17.40
C PHE A 332 34.91 7.83 16.71
N TYR A 333 34.84 7.87 15.37
CA TYR A 333 34.84 6.71 14.46
C TYR A 333 36.13 6.73 13.66
N ARG A 334 36.79 5.56 13.54
CA ARG A 334 37.93 5.32 12.65
C ARG A 334 37.47 4.37 11.57
N LEU A 335 37.65 4.76 10.32
CA LEU A 335 37.23 4.01 9.14
C LEU A 335 38.49 3.49 8.42
N TYR A 336 38.49 2.20 8.13
CA TYR A 336 39.55 1.54 7.34
C TYR A 336 39.05 1.35 5.92
N PHE A 337 39.83 1.70 4.93
CA PHE A 337 39.51 1.56 3.51
C PHE A 337 40.76 1.21 2.72
N GLU A 338 40.60 0.58 1.53
CA GLU A 338 41.70 0.16 0.66
C GLU A 338 42.05 1.25 -0.35
N GLU A 339 41.06 1.89 -0.97
CA GLU A 339 41.25 2.89 -2.01
C GLU A 339 40.32 4.09 -1.82
N GLU A 340 40.81 5.29 -2.13
CA GLU A 340 40.04 6.52 -2.20
C GLU A 340 39.59 6.74 -3.67
N GLN A 341 38.31 6.92 -3.93
CA GLN A 341 37.72 7.12 -5.25
C GLN A 341 37.41 8.58 -5.55
#